data_2be598e1a861cf527e4b837bc09cdeb2
#
_entry.id   2be598e1a861cf527e4b837bc09cdeb2
#
_cell.length_a   1.000
_cell.length_b   1.000
_cell.length_c   1.000
_cell.angle_alpha   90.00
_cell.angle_beta   90.00
_cell.angle_gamma   90.00
#
_symmetry.space_group_name_H-M   'P 1'
#
loop_
_entity.id
_entity.type
_entity.pdbx_description
1 polymer ?
#
loop_
_entity_poly.entity_id
_entity_poly.type
_entity_poly.pdbx_seq_one_letter_code
_entity_poly.pdbx_strand_id
1 'polypeptide(L)'
;MTERQIAIGHRLGLHARAAAKLVQLTRNYESEIVLLRNDGDKSIEADARSILAILLLAAGYGTTILVRASGGDEVQAVECICEYLKG
;
A
#
# COMPACT_ATOMS: atom_id res chain seq x y z
N MET A 1 9.85 5.05 11.79
CA MET A 1 9.30 4.85 10.44
C MET A 1 9.82 3.53 9.87
N THR A 2 8.92 2.71 9.38
CA THR A 2 9.26 1.41 8.78
C THR A 2 8.86 1.42 7.32
N GLU A 3 9.74 0.93 6.45
CA GLU A 3 9.50 0.90 5.00
C GLU A 3 9.87 -0.45 4.43
N ARG A 4 9.12 -0.89 3.42
CA ARG A 4 9.43 -2.12 2.69
C ARG A 4 8.90 -2.01 1.27
N GLN A 5 9.71 -2.45 0.30
CA GLN A 5 9.28 -2.55 -1.09
C GLN A 5 8.63 -3.91 -1.33
N ILE A 6 7.56 -3.91 -2.12
CA ILE A 6 6.84 -5.13 -2.48
C ILE A 6 6.31 -5.01 -3.91
N ALA A 7 6.37 -6.09 -4.66
CA ALA A 7 5.74 -6.15 -5.98
C ALA A 7 4.30 -6.60 -5.83
N ILE A 8 3.39 -5.91 -6.52
CA ILE A 8 1.97 -6.25 -6.49
C ILE A 8 1.77 -7.63 -7.11
N GLY A 9 1.21 -8.56 -6.34
CA GLY A 9 0.97 -9.93 -6.77
C GLY A 9 -0.49 -10.24 -7.11
N HIS A 10 -1.38 -9.26 -7.04
CA HIS A 10 -2.77 -9.42 -7.48
C HIS A 10 -2.84 -9.27 -8.99
N ARG A 11 -3.44 -10.24 -9.68
CA ARG A 11 -3.48 -10.26 -11.15
C ARG A 11 -4.11 -8.99 -11.75
N LEU A 12 -5.14 -8.47 -11.11
CA LEU A 12 -5.85 -7.29 -11.57
C LEU A 12 -5.26 -6.00 -10.99
N GLY A 13 -4.14 -6.09 -10.26
CA GLY A 13 -3.55 -4.96 -9.59
C GLY A 13 -4.40 -4.48 -8.41
N LEU A 14 -4.19 -3.24 -8.00
CA LEU A 14 -4.96 -2.64 -6.92
C LEU A 14 -6.29 -2.06 -7.44
N HIS A 15 -7.19 -2.95 -7.87
CA HIS A 15 -8.55 -2.58 -8.30
C HIS A 15 -9.43 -2.27 -7.09
N ALA A 16 -10.69 -1.90 -7.35
CA ALA A 16 -11.59 -1.39 -6.30
C ALA A 16 -11.76 -2.36 -5.12
N ARG A 17 -11.91 -3.66 -5.38
CA ARG A 17 -12.06 -4.65 -4.31
C ARG A 17 -10.80 -4.75 -3.45
N ALA A 18 -9.64 -4.80 -4.11
CA ALA A 18 -8.36 -4.87 -3.40
C ALA A 18 -8.10 -3.60 -2.60
N ALA A 19 -8.42 -2.43 -3.17
CA ALA A 19 -8.28 -1.16 -2.47
C ALA A 19 -9.18 -1.10 -1.23
N ALA A 20 -10.43 -1.56 -1.34
CA ALA A 20 -11.36 -1.59 -0.21
C ALA A 20 -10.85 -2.51 0.91
N LYS A 21 -10.33 -3.69 0.55
CA LYS A 21 -9.76 -4.62 1.53
C LYS A 21 -8.54 -4.01 2.21
N LEU A 22 -7.70 -3.33 1.45
CA LEU A 22 -6.51 -2.68 1.98
C LEU A 22 -6.88 -1.63 3.03
N VAL A 23 -7.88 -0.79 2.72
CA VAL A 23 -8.38 0.21 3.66
C VAL A 23 -8.87 -0.46 4.95
N GLN A 24 -9.59 -1.59 4.86
CA GLN A 24 -10.06 -2.32 6.03
C GLN A 24 -8.89 -2.82 6.88
N LEU A 25 -7.84 -3.32 6.25
CA LEU A 25 -6.66 -3.80 6.97
C LEU A 25 -5.96 -2.68 7.74
N THR A 26 -5.87 -1.48 7.14
CA THR A 26 -5.21 -0.35 7.79
C THR A 26 -5.93 0.09 9.06
N ARG A 27 -7.23 -0.19 9.19
CA ARG A 27 -8.00 0.18 10.38
C ARG A 27 -7.58 -0.58 11.63
N ASN A 28 -6.84 -1.66 11.49
CA ASN A 28 -6.35 -2.46 12.62
C ASN A 28 -5.10 -1.85 13.26
N TYR A 29 -4.57 -0.78 12.68
CA TYR A 29 -3.30 -0.18 13.10
C TYR A 29 -3.46 1.29 13.39
N GLU A 30 -2.68 1.78 14.35
CA GLU A 30 -2.63 3.21 14.69
C GLU A 30 -1.72 3.96 13.73
N SER A 31 -0.73 3.29 13.16
CA SER A 31 0.25 3.90 12.27
C SER A 31 -0.39 4.56 11.06
N GLU A 32 0.21 5.67 10.63
CA GLU A 32 -0.08 6.21 9.32
C GLU A 32 0.61 5.34 8.29
N ILE A 33 -0.13 4.91 7.28
CA ILE A 33 0.38 4.02 6.24
C ILE A 33 0.23 4.71 4.90
N VAL A 34 1.35 4.80 4.17
CA VAL A 34 1.42 5.45 2.87
C VAL A 34 1.99 4.47 1.86
N LEU A 35 1.41 4.44 0.68
CA LEU A 35 1.91 3.68 -0.44
C LEU A 35 2.57 4.64 -1.42
N LEU A 36 3.78 4.31 -1.88
CA LEU A 36 4.51 5.14 -2.82
C LEU A 36 4.87 4.33 -4.05
N ARG A 37 4.62 4.94 -5.21
CA ARG A 37 5.01 4.39 -6.49
C ARG A 37 5.94 5.38 -7.17
N ASN A 38 7.12 4.92 -7.56
CA ASN A 38 8.05 5.73 -8.34
C ASN A 38 7.73 5.57 -9.82
N ASP A 39 7.57 6.69 -10.52
CA ASP A 39 7.28 6.72 -11.94
C ASP A 39 8.26 7.67 -12.61
N GLY A 40 9.47 7.16 -12.85
CA GLY A 40 10.57 7.97 -13.38
C GLY A 40 11.03 9.00 -12.37
N ASP A 41 10.94 10.29 -12.74
CA ASP A 41 11.34 11.38 -11.86
C ASP A 41 10.27 11.77 -10.85
N LYS A 42 9.10 11.15 -10.94
CA LYS A 42 7.97 11.47 -10.07
C LYS A 42 7.71 10.36 -9.08
N SER A 43 7.28 10.75 -7.88
CA SER A 43 6.81 9.83 -6.86
C SER A 43 5.33 10.12 -6.64
N ILE A 44 4.51 9.07 -6.68
CA ILE A 44 3.08 9.17 -6.43
C ILE A 44 2.81 8.58 -5.07
N GLU A 45 2.18 9.34 -4.19
CA GLU A 45 1.84 8.90 -2.86
C GLU A 45 0.34 8.66 -2.72
N ALA A 46 -0.01 7.64 -1.94
CA ALA A 46 -1.40 7.35 -1.63
C ALA A 46 -1.53 7.03 -0.13
N ASP A 47 -2.43 7.73 0.54
CA ASP A 47 -2.83 7.36 1.90
C ASP A 47 -3.56 6.02 1.80
N ALA A 48 -3.06 5.01 2.51
CA ALA A 48 -3.62 3.66 2.46
C ALA A 48 -5.01 3.57 3.10
N ARG A 49 -5.51 4.65 3.68
CA ARG A 49 -6.88 4.74 4.21
C ARG A 49 -7.86 5.32 3.20
N SER A 50 -7.39 5.73 2.04
CA SER A 50 -8.22 6.34 1.00
C SER A 50 -8.32 5.41 -0.20
N ILE A 51 -9.51 4.87 -0.44
CA ILE A 51 -9.76 4.01 -1.60
C ILE A 51 -9.44 4.76 -2.89
N LEU A 52 -9.88 6.01 -3.00
CA LEU A 52 -9.63 6.81 -4.20
C LEU A 52 -8.13 7.01 -4.45
N ALA A 53 -7.38 7.35 -3.41
CA ALA A 53 -5.94 7.56 -3.54
C ALA A 53 -5.24 6.28 -4.00
N ILE A 54 -5.62 5.12 -3.44
CA ILE A 54 -5.07 3.83 -3.82
C ILE A 54 -5.36 3.54 -5.30
N LEU A 55 -6.58 3.80 -5.75
CA LEU A 55 -6.94 3.60 -7.15
C LEU A 55 -6.15 4.52 -8.09
N LEU A 56 -5.94 5.77 -7.68
CA LEU A 56 -5.17 6.73 -8.46
C LEU A 56 -3.68 6.38 -8.55
N LEU A 57 -3.21 5.53 -7.65
CA LEU A 57 -1.85 5.03 -7.72
C LEU A 57 -1.63 4.16 -8.96
N ALA A 58 -2.69 3.58 -9.49
CA ALA A 58 -2.70 2.77 -10.71
C ALA A 58 -1.65 1.65 -10.69
N ALA A 59 -1.49 0.99 -9.54
CA ALA A 59 -0.50 -0.06 -9.37
C ALA A 59 -1.02 -1.38 -9.92
N GLY A 60 -0.55 -1.75 -11.10
CA GLY A 60 -0.90 -3.03 -11.73
C GLY A 60 -0.04 -4.18 -11.22
N TYR A 61 -0.34 -5.37 -11.71
CA TYR A 61 0.43 -6.57 -11.39
C TYR A 61 1.92 -6.36 -11.70
N GLY A 62 2.77 -6.72 -10.76
CA GLY A 62 4.22 -6.61 -10.91
C GLY A 62 4.80 -5.23 -10.60
N THR A 63 3.95 -4.22 -10.41
CA THR A 63 4.42 -2.88 -10.04
C THR A 63 5.04 -2.92 -8.64
N THR A 64 6.21 -2.31 -8.47
CA THR A 64 6.85 -2.21 -7.17
C THR A 64 6.31 -1.01 -6.40
N ILE A 65 5.87 -1.26 -5.18
CA ILE A 65 5.32 -0.24 -4.27
C ILE A 65 6.17 -0.21 -3.02
N LEU A 66 6.47 1.00 -2.53
CA LEU A 66 7.07 1.18 -1.22
C LEU A 66 5.95 1.38 -0.21
N VAL A 67 5.90 0.52 0.80
CA VAL A 67 4.95 0.63 1.90
C VAL A 67 5.68 1.30 3.07
N ARG A 68 5.17 2.42 3.53
CA ARG A 68 5.76 3.20 4.62
C ARG A 68 4.74 3.33 5.74
N ALA A 69 5.15 3.06 6.97
CA ALA A 69 4.31 3.25 8.15
C ALA A 69 5.06 3.99 9.23
N SER A 70 4.34 4.84 9.97
CA SER A 70 4.87 5.59 11.09
C SER A 70 3.90 5.53 12.26
N GLY A 71 4.35 4.99 13.38
CA GLY A 71 3.53 4.84 14.58
C GLY A 71 4.02 3.73 15.48
N GLY A 72 3.33 3.50 16.58
CA GLY A 72 3.73 2.51 17.57
C GLY A 72 3.72 1.07 17.05
N ASP A 73 2.84 0.76 16.10
CA ASP A 73 2.69 -0.57 15.52
C ASP A 73 3.18 -0.63 14.06
N GLU A 74 4.11 0.22 13.69
CA GLU A 74 4.53 0.38 12.29
C GLU A 74 5.11 -0.89 11.68
N VAL A 75 5.85 -1.70 12.45
CA VAL A 75 6.44 -2.93 11.93
C VAL A 75 5.34 -3.93 11.56
N GLN A 76 4.39 -4.14 12.47
CA GLN A 76 3.27 -5.04 12.24
C GLN A 76 2.40 -4.55 11.08
N ALA A 77 2.20 -3.24 10.99
CA ALA A 77 1.42 -2.65 9.90
C ALA A 77 2.06 -2.91 8.55
N VAL A 78 3.37 -2.65 8.41
CA VAL A 78 4.08 -2.90 7.15
C VAL A 78 4.03 -4.38 6.78
N GLU A 79 4.24 -5.28 7.74
CA GLU A 79 4.17 -6.72 7.47
C GLU A 79 2.80 -7.14 6.94
N CYS A 80 1.74 -6.68 7.58
CA CYS A 80 0.37 -7.00 7.17
C CYS A 80 0.06 -6.50 5.77
N ILE A 81 0.38 -5.24 5.49
CA ILE A 81 0.08 -4.63 4.20
C ILE A 81 0.91 -5.27 3.08
N CYS A 82 2.19 -5.51 3.31
CA CYS A 82 3.04 -6.16 2.32
C CYS A 82 2.57 -7.59 2.03
N GLU A 83 2.17 -8.33 3.06
CA GLU A 83 1.66 -9.69 2.91
C GLU A 83 0.41 -9.71 2.04
N TYR A 84 -0.48 -8.75 2.23
CA TYR A 84 -1.67 -8.64 1.41
C TYR A 84 -1.33 -8.26 -0.04
N LEU A 85 -0.44 -7.27 -0.23
CA LEU A 85 -0.11 -6.76 -1.56
C LEU A 85 0.62 -7.79 -2.44
N LYS A 86 1.38 -8.68 -1.85
CA LYS A 86 2.08 -9.68 -2.66
C LYS A 86 1.16 -10.79 -3.17
N GLY A 87 -0.04 -10.85 -2.69
CA GLY A 87 -1.07 -11.77 -3.20
C GLY A 87 -1.14 -13.12 -2.53
#